data_709c648e653d85668514c94db459ba63
#
_entry.id   709c648e653d85668514c94db459ba63
#
_cell.length_a   1.000
_cell.length_b   1.000
_cell.length_c   1.000
_cell.angle_alpha   90.00
_cell.angle_beta   90.00
_cell.angle_gamma   90.00
#
_symmetry.space_group_name_H-M   'P 1'
#
loop_
_entity.id
_entity.type
_entity.pdbx_description
1 polymer ?
#
loop_
_entity_poly.entity_id
_entity_poly.type
_entity_poly.pdbx_seq_one_letter_code
_entity_poly.pdbx_strand_id
1 'polypeptide(L)'
;MDIKENYTAIQNQLPSGVQLVAVSKTHPVEAIQEVYNLGQKVFGENKVQELMEKYPLLPKDIQWHLIGHLQTNKVKYIASFIDTIQSVDSEKLLIEISKEAGKNSRTIKVLLQVKIAAEETKFGLEIAEAKTLFQQYIDGKFSNVEITGLMGMATFTDDKEQVKREFLILKRLFDELNQLKTLETLSMGMSDDFPAAIECDANSVRVGSAIFGRRDYSK
;
A
#
# COMPACT_ATOMS: atom_id res chain seq x y z
N MET A 1 24.98 8.10 0.56
CA MET A 1 24.44 6.87 -0.07
C MET A 1 23.67 7.35 -1.28
N ASP A 2 23.98 6.87 -2.46
CA ASP A 2 23.40 7.35 -3.71
C ASP A 2 22.02 6.72 -3.92
N ILE A 3 20.99 7.56 -4.00
CA ILE A 3 19.59 7.14 -4.20
C ILE A 3 19.44 6.34 -5.49
N LYS A 4 20.12 6.75 -6.55
CA LYS A 4 20.10 6.08 -7.85
C LYS A 4 20.66 4.66 -7.78
N GLU A 5 21.80 4.48 -7.10
CA GLU A 5 22.40 3.15 -6.92
C GLU A 5 21.48 2.24 -6.11
N ASN A 6 20.94 2.76 -5.00
CA ASN A 6 20.02 2.02 -4.16
C ASN A 6 18.75 1.60 -4.91
N TYR A 7 18.12 2.55 -5.63
CA TYR A 7 16.92 2.27 -6.42
C TYR A 7 17.18 1.20 -7.48
N THR A 8 18.30 1.33 -8.20
CA THR A 8 18.70 0.35 -9.23
C THR A 8 18.94 -1.03 -8.60
N ALA A 9 19.59 -1.09 -7.44
CA ALA A 9 19.82 -2.34 -6.73
C ALA A 9 18.52 -3.03 -6.30
N ILE A 10 17.52 -2.26 -5.86
CA ILE A 10 16.20 -2.80 -5.53
C ILE A 10 15.49 -3.28 -6.79
N GLN A 11 15.46 -2.48 -7.86
CA GLN A 11 14.81 -2.86 -9.12
C GLN A 11 15.37 -4.18 -9.68
N ASN A 12 16.68 -4.39 -9.60
CA ASN A 12 17.34 -5.61 -10.08
C ASN A 12 16.98 -6.85 -9.23
N GLN A 13 16.48 -6.70 -8.03
CA GLN A 13 16.04 -7.80 -7.16
C GLN A 13 14.58 -8.18 -7.39
N LEU A 14 13.81 -7.33 -8.07
CA LEU A 14 12.38 -7.58 -8.27
C LEU A 14 12.16 -8.44 -9.53
N PRO A 15 11.47 -9.58 -9.41
CA PRO A 15 11.02 -10.34 -10.57
C PRO A 15 10.09 -9.53 -11.47
N SER A 16 10.04 -9.89 -12.74
CA SER A 16 9.04 -9.34 -13.67
C SER A 16 7.63 -9.53 -13.11
N GLY A 17 6.82 -8.47 -13.15
CA GLY A 17 5.45 -8.48 -12.64
C GLY A 17 5.29 -8.08 -11.17
N VAL A 18 6.39 -7.89 -10.43
CA VAL A 18 6.32 -7.35 -9.07
C VAL A 18 6.39 -5.83 -9.11
N GLN A 19 5.34 -5.16 -8.62
CA GLN A 19 5.26 -3.71 -8.54
C GLN A 19 6.07 -3.20 -7.34
N LEU A 20 6.95 -2.24 -7.58
CA LEU A 20 7.58 -1.46 -6.52
C LEU A 20 6.72 -0.24 -6.16
N VAL A 21 6.36 -0.12 -4.90
CA VAL A 21 5.87 1.13 -4.31
C VAL A 21 7.05 1.77 -3.58
N ALA A 22 7.60 2.85 -4.14
CA ALA A 22 8.69 3.60 -3.52
C ALA A 22 8.15 4.45 -2.36
N VAL A 23 8.47 4.06 -1.13
CA VAL A 23 7.92 4.70 0.08
C VAL A 23 8.73 5.94 0.42
N SER A 24 8.18 7.10 0.08
CA SER A 24 8.84 8.42 0.13
C SER A 24 8.55 9.23 1.38
N LYS A 25 7.85 8.65 2.36
CA LYS A 25 7.54 9.33 3.63
C LYS A 25 8.79 9.91 4.28
N THR A 26 8.69 11.16 4.77
CA THR A 26 9.75 11.94 5.43
C THR A 26 10.92 12.36 4.53
N HIS A 27 10.89 12.03 3.26
CA HIS A 27 11.92 12.47 2.30
C HIS A 27 11.46 13.69 1.51
N PRO A 28 12.39 14.59 1.13
CA PRO A 28 12.07 15.82 0.40
C PRO A 28 11.65 15.54 -1.05
N VAL A 29 11.04 16.53 -1.67
CA VAL A 29 10.51 16.47 -3.04
C VAL A 29 11.60 16.16 -4.05
N GLU A 30 12.81 16.68 -3.85
CA GLU A 30 13.98 16.47 -4.71
C GLU A 30 14.38 15.00 -4.79
N ALA A 31 14.34 14.28 -3.66
CA ALA A 31 14.62 12.85 -3.62
C ALA A 31 13.57 12.03 -4.38
N ILE A 32 12.29 12.42 -4.30
CA ILE A 32 11.20 11.80 -5.05
C ILE A 32 11.38 12.06 -6.54
N GLN A 33 11.69 13.31 -6.92
CA GLN A 33 11.93 13.69 -8.30
C GLN A 33 13.10 12.91 -8.92
N GLU A 34 14.16 12.66 -8.15
CA GLU A 34 15.30 11.86 -8.59
C GLU A 34 14.86 10.44 -8.95
N VAL A 35 14.13 9.75 -8.05
CA VAL A 35 13.64 8.38 -8.28
C VAL A 35 12.58 8.34 -9.40
N TYR A 36 11.75 9.39 -9.51
CA TYR A 36 10.81 9.55 -10.63
C TYR A 36 11.54 9.63 -11.98
N ASN A 37 12.63 10.40 -12.06
CA ASN A 37 13.43 10.55 -13.28
C ASN A 37 14.12 9.24 -13.70
N LEU A 38 14.27 8.27 -12.80
CA LEU A 38 14.74 6.91 -13.08
C LEU A 38 13.63 5.99 -13.61
N GLY A 39 12.41 6.51 -13.76
CA GLY A 39 11.27 5.78 -14.33
C GLY A 39 10.23 5.30 -13.30
N GLN A 40 10.44 5.51 -12.00
CA GLN A 40 9.47 5.14 -10.98
C GLN A 40 8.22 6.02 -11.08
N LYS A 41 7.04 5.37 -11.10
CA LYS A 41 5.75 6.07 -11.15
C LYS A 41 4.90 5.90 -9.91
N VAL A 42 5.08 4.83 -9.16
CA VAL A 42 4.27 4.47 -7.99
C VAL A 42 5.01 4.85 -6.71
N PHE A 43 4.46 5.79 -5.96
CA PHE A 43 5.04 6.25 -4.70
C PHE A 43 4.06 6.08 -3.54
N GLY A 44 4.58 5.78 -2.35
CA GLY A 44 3.79 5.54 -1.16
C GLY A 44 4.04 6.57 -0.06
N GLU A 45 2.94 7.13 0.47
CA GLU A 45 2.96 8.04 1.62
C GLU A 45 2.15 7.49 2.79
N ASN A 46 2.59 7.84 4.01
CA ASN A 46 1.89 7.42 5.22
C ASN A 46 0.87 8.44 5.72
N LYS A 47 1.12 9.73 5.49
CA LYS A 47 0.35 10.82 6.07
C LYS A 47 -0.28 11.67 4.97
N VAL A 48 -1.58 11.93 5.10
CA VAL A 48 -2.33 12.79 4.18
C VAL A 48 -1.72 14.20 4.09
N GLN A 49 -1.30 14.77 5.23
CA GLN A 49 -0.70 16.10 5.26
C GLN A 49 0.54 16.17 4.38
N GLU A 50 1.46 15.22 4.55
CA GLU A 50 2.70 15.16 3.77
C GLU A 50 2.43 14.95 2.29
N LEU A 51 1.46 14.09 1.95
CA LEU A 51 1.04 13.86 0.57
C LEU A 51 0.46 15.15 -0.06
N MET A 52 -0.35 15.91 0.68
CA MET A 52 -0.91 17.18 0.22
C MET A 52 0.16 18.25 -0.05
N GLU A 53 1.24 18.26 0.71
CA GLU A 53 2.37 19.17 0.51
C GLU A 53 3.21 18.80 -0.72
N LYS A 54 3.40 17.51 -0.99
CA LYS A 54 4.22 16.97 -2.08
C LYS A 54 3.50 16.97 -3.44
N TYR A 55 2.22 16.60 -3.45
CA TYR A 55 1.43 16.44 -4.68
C TYR A 55 1.48 17.64 -5.64
N PRO A 56 1.33 18.91 -5.18
CA PRO A 56 1.38 20.07 -6.10
C PRO A 56 2.75 20.32 -6.71
N LEU A 57 3.83 19.86 -6.08
CA LEU A 57 5.22 20.13 -6.44
C LEU A 57 5.82 19.07 -7.37
N LEU A 58 5.15 17.95 -7.58
CA LEU A 58 5.64 16.79 -8.33
C LEU A 58 4.81 16.51 -9.58
N PRO A 59 5.34 15.71 -10.54
CA PRO A 59 4.63 15.33 -11.75
C PRO A 59 3.26 14.70 -11.48
N LYS A 60 2.25 15.08 -12.30
CA LYS A 60 0.86 14.68 -12.08
C LYS A 60 0.54 13.25 -12.51
N ASP A 61 1.46 12.59 -13.22
CA ASP A 61 1.39 11.19 -13.61
C ASP A 61 1.97 10.23 -12.55
N ILE A 62 2.40 10.75 -11.41
CA ILE A 62 2.71 9.92 -10.25
C ILE A 62 1.44 9.25 -9.74
N GLN A 63 1.50 7.93 -9.62
CA GLN A 63 0.45 7.11 -9.00
C GLN A 63 0.72 7.08 -7.48
N TRP A 64 0.00 7.93 -6.76
CA TRP A 64 0.15 8.03 -5.32
C TRP A 64 -0.62 6.95 -4.60
N HIS A 65 0.07 6.18 -3.76
CA HIS A 65 -0.52 5.22 -2.84
C HIS A 65 -0.50 5.75 -1.41
N LEU A 66 -1.64 5.77 -0.73
CA LEU A 66 -1.66 5.97 0.72
C LEU A 66 -1.53 4.61 1.39
N ILE A 67 -0.48 4.42 2.18
CA ILE A 67 -0.10 3.14 2.79
C ILE A 67 -0.12 3.17 4.32
N GLY A 68 -0.30 4.34 4.93
CA GLY A 68 -0.45 4.52 6.38
C GLY A 68 -1.92 4.61 6.79
N HIS A 69 -2.20 4.49 8.10
CA HIS A 69 -3.55 4.59 8.64
C HIS A 69 -4.24 5.87 8.21
N LEU A 70 -5.44 5.74 7.64
CA LEU A 70 -6.23 6.83 7.11
C LEU A 70 -7.44 7.12 8.00
N GLN A 71 -7.47 8.30 8.61
CA GLN A 71 -8.66 8.78 9.31
C GLN A 71 -9.76 9.17 8.30
N THR A 72 -11.01 8.82 8.57
CA THR A 72 -12.15 9.07 7.69
C THR A 72 -12.29 10.56 7.30
N ASN A 73 -12.09 11.48 8.25
CA ASN A 73 -12.17 12.92 8.00
C ASN A 73 -11.06 13.47 7.08
N LYS A 74 -10.03 12.68 6.78
CA LYS A 74 -8.92 13.06 5.90
C LYS A 74 -9.10 12.58 4.46
N VAL A 75 -10.00 11.65 4.18
CA VAL A 75 -10.25 11.10 2.83
C VAL A 75 -10.52 12.21 1.81
N LYS A 76 -11.36 13.18 2.16
CA LYS A 76 -11.75 14.30 1.29
C LYS A 76 -10.58 15.10 0.69
N TYR A 77 -9.42 15.12 1.36
CA TYR A 77 -8.27 15.90 0.91
C TYR A 77 -7.49 15.22 -0.23
N ILE A 78 -7.57 13.89 -0.33
CA ILE A 78 -6.82 13.12 -1.31
C ILE A 78 -7.69 12.49 -2.40
N ALA A 79 -9.01 12.42 -2.20
CA ALA A 79 -9.94 11.73 -3.09
C ALA A 79 -9.89 12.23 -4.55
N SER A 80 -9.50 13.48 -4.79
CA SER A 80 -9.42 14.05 -6.14
C SER A 80 -8.24 13.54 -6.96
N PHE A 81 -7.19 12.99 -6.34
CA PHE A 81 -5.95 12.63 -7.07
C PHE A 81 -5.32 11.30 -6.64
N ILE A 82 -5.65 10.76 -5.47
CA ILE A 82 -5.06 9.49 -5.01
C ILE A 82 -5.35 8.38 -6.03
N ASP A 83 -4.34 7.54 -6.32
CA ASP A 83 -4.53 6.36 -7.17
C ASP A 83 -5.06 5.19 -6.36
N THR A 84 -4.36 4.81 -5.30
CA THR A 84 -4.70 3.65 -4.48
C THR A 84 -4.59 3.94 -2.98
N ILE A 85 -5.57 3.50 -2.21
CA ILE A 85 -5.52 3.48 -0.75
C ILE A 85 -5.32 2.04 -0.29
N GLN A 86 -4.13 1.72 0.22
CA GLN A 86 -3.79 0.35 0.65
C GLN A 86 -4.19 0.04 2.09
N SER A 87 -4.61 1.04 2.85
CA SER A 87 -4.81 0.95 4.30
C SER A 87 -6.28 0.94 4.72
N VAL A 88 -7.15 0.30 3.94
CA VAL A 88 -8.57 0.19 4.30
C VAL A 88 -8.75 -0.87 5.38
N ASP A 89 -9.01 -0.41 6.60
CA ASP A 89 -9.08 -1.21 7.83
C ASP A 89 -10.47 -1.24 8.49
N SER A 90 -11.48 -0.68 7.82
CA SER A 90 -12.85 -0.67 8.36
C SER A 90 -13.90 -0.38 7.27
N GLU A 91 -15.11 -0.87 7.49
CA GLU A 91 -16.27 -0.56 6.65
C GLU A 91 -16.55 0.94 6.62
N LYS A 92 -16.46 1.61 7.78
CA LYS A 92 -16.65 3.05 7.91
C LYS A 92 -15.72 3.84 6.99
N LEU A 93 -14.46 3.44 6.91
CA LEU A 93 -13.49 4.07 6.02
C LEU A 93 -13.84 3.83 4.56
N LEU A 94 -14.22 2.61 4.20
CA LEU A 94 -14.60 2.26 2.82
C LEU A 94 -15.84 3.04 2.34
N ILE A 95 -16.84 3.22 3.20
CA ILE A 95 -18.02 4.08 2.94
C ILE A 95 -17.59 5.52 2.67
N GLU A 96 -16.71 6.09 3.49
CA GLU A 96 -16.25 7.47 3.30
C GLU A 96 -15.41 7.62 2.02
N ILE A 97 -14.55 6.64 1.69
CA ILE A 97 -13.81 6.63 0.41
C ILE A 97 -14.79 6.61 -0.76
N SER A 98 -15.79 5.72 -0.75
CA SER A 98 -16.81 5.62 -1.81
C SER A 98 -17.56 6.95 -2.01
N LYS A 99 -17.97 7.58 -0.91
CA LYS A 99 -18.65 8.88 -0.91
C LYS A 99 -17.77 10.00 -1.48
N GLU A 100 -16.54 10.15 -1.01
CA GLU A 100 -15.64 11.21 -1.45
C GLU A 100 -15.14 10.98 -2.89
N ALA A 101 -14.97 9.73 -3.31
CA ALA A 101 -14.70 9.38 -4.70
C ALA A 101 -15.84 9.80 -5.62
N GLY A 102 -17.10 9.52 -5.23
CA GLY A 102 -18.29 9.94 -5.97
C GLY A 102 -18.41 11.46 -6.13
N LYS A 103 -18.10 12.24 -5.10
CA LYS A 103 -18.07 13.72 -5.17
C LYS A 103 -17.04 14.23 -6.19
N ASN A 104 -15.99 13.48 -6.43
CA ASN A 104 -14.93 13.81 -7.39
C ASN A 104 -15.15 13.13 -8.76
N SER A 105 -16.28 12.46 -8.97
CA SER A 105 -16.59 11.69 -10.19
C SER A 105 -15.50 10.67 -10.55
N ARG A 106 -14.95 10.00 -9.52
CA ARG A 106 -13.87 9.00 -9.65
C ARG A 106 -14.27 7.67 -9.03
N THR A 107 -13.61 6.62 -9.48
CA THR A 107 -13.50 5.35 -8.76
C THR A 107 -12.08 5.26 -8.21
N ILE A 108 -11.94 5.00 -6.92
CA ILE A 108 -10.65 4.89 -6.25
C ILE A 108 -10.33 3.42 -6.00
N LYS A 109 -9.12 2.99 -6.38
CA LYS A 109 -8.62 1.66 -6.08
C LYS A 109 -8.28 1.55 -4.59
N VAL A 110 -8.65 0.44 -3.98
CA VAL A 110 -8.37 0.19 -2.57
C VAL A 110 -7.87 -1.23 -2.35
N LEU A 111 -7.02 -1.41 -1.34
CA LEU A 111 -6.67 -2.71 -0.81
C LEU A 111 -7.25 -2.82 0.60
N LEU A 112 -7.81 -3.98 0.94
CA LEU A 112 -8.19 -4.27 2.31
C LEU A 112 -6.93 -4.58 3.11
N GLN A 113 -6.66 -3.81 4.16
CA GLN A 113 -5.57 -4.07 5.08
C GLN A 113 -6.00 -5.14 6.08
N VAL A 114 -5.32 -6.27 6.07
CA VAL A 114 -5.60 -7.43 6.93
C VAL A 114 -4.54 -7.56 8.00
N LYS A 115 -4.96 -7.81 9.23
CA LYS A 115 -4.09 -8.07 10.36
C LYS A 115 -3.57 -9.51 10.27
N ILE A 116 -2.28 -9.66 9.96
CA ILE A 116 -1.59 -10.94 9.85
C ILE A 116 -0.48 -11.10 10.89
N ALA A 117 -0.01 -9.99 11.46
CA ALA A 117 1.02 -9.99 12.47
C ALA A 117 0.48 -10.45 13.83
N ALA A 118 1.34 -11.09 14.61
CA ALA A 118 1.04 -11.48 15.99
C ALA A 118 0.91 -10.29 16.96
N GLU A 119 1.40 -9.09 16.57
CA GLU A 119 1.34 -7.88 17.36
C GLU A 119 -0.08 -7.30 17.43
N GLU A 120 -0.63 -7.13 18.64
CA GLU A 120 -2.00 -6.61 18.84
C GLU A 120 -2.16 -5.14 18.43
N THR A 121 -1.07 -4.39 18.35
CA THR A 121 -1.08 -2.94 18.08
C THR A 121 -1.18 -2.56 16.60
N LYS A 122 -1.17 -3.52 15.67
CA LYS A 122 -1.25 -3.24 14.25
C LYS A 122 -2.69 -3.05 13.79
N PHE A 123 -2.90 -2.02 12.96
CA PHE A 123 -4.16 -1.77 12.27
C PHE A 123 -4.44 -2.87 11.25
N GLY A 124 -5.69 -3.09 10.96
CA GLY A 124 -6.14 -4.02 9.94
C GLY A 124 -7.44 -4.72 10.34
N LEU A 125 -8.12 -5.26 9.35
CA LEU A 125 -9.30 -6.10 9.49
C LEU A 125 -8.90 -7.49 9.98
N GLU A 126 -9.70 -8.08 10.83
CA GLU A 126 -9.63 -9.52 11.04
C GLU A 126 -10.07 -10.25 9.75
N ILE A 127 -9.63 -11.49 9.56
CA ILE A 127 -9.93 -12.25 8.34
C ILE A 127 -11.44 -12.34 8.06
N ALA A 128 -12.24 -12.57 9.09
CA ALA A 128 -13.69 -12.66 8.96
C ALA A 128 -14.32 -11.32 8.54
N GLU A 129 -13.80 -10.20 9.07
CA GLU A 129 -14.24 -8.86 8.69
C GLU A 129 -13.88 -8.55 7.23
N ALA A 130 -12.66 -8.89 6.80
CA ALA A 130 -12.22 -8.71 5.42
C ALA A 130 -13.11 -9.49 4.43
N LYS A 131 -13.46 -10.73 4.74
CA LYS A 131 -14.39 -11.56 3.94
C LYS A 131 -15.78 -10.94 3.86
N THR A 132 -16.31 -10.49 5.00
CA THR A 132 -17.62 -9.83 5.06
C THR A 132 -17.64 -8.55 4.23
N LEU A 133 -16.61 -7.73 4.35
CA LEU A 133 -16.50 -6.47 3.63
C LEU A 133 -16.34 -6.69 2.11
N PHE A 134 -15.59 -7.71 1.73
CA PHE A 134 -15.43 -8.09 0.32
C PHE A 134 -16.74 -8.62 -0.28
N GLN A 135 -17.52 -9.40 0.47
CA GLN A 135 -18.84 -9.85 0.03
C GLN A 135 -19.80 -8.66 -0.16
N GLN A 136 -19.82 -7.71 0.76
CA GLN A 136 -20.63 -6.49 0.62
C GLN A 136 -20.21 -5.66 -0.62
N TYR A 137 -18.93 -5.67 -0.96
CA TYR A 137 -18.43 -5.05 -2.20
C TYR A 137 -18.97 -5.77 -3.45
N ILE A 138 -18.93 -7.11 -3.47
CA ILE A 138 -19.50 -7.91 -4.58
C ILE A 138 -21.00 -7.64 -4.74
N ASP A 139 -21.71 -7.49 -3.62
CA ASP A 139 -23.16 -7.19 -3.56
C ASP A 139 -23.50 -5.73 -3.97
N GLY A 140 -22.48 -4.92 -4.33
CA GLY A 140 -22.67 -3.57 -4.87
C GLY A 140 -22.85 -2.47 -3.83
N LYS A 141 -22.52 -2.70 -2.56
CA LYS A 141 -22.69 -1.71 -1.49
C LYS A 141 -21.83 -0.45 -1.66
N PHE A 142 -20.71 -0.52 -2.38
CA PHE A 142 -19.74 0.56 -2.53
C PHE A 142 -19.56 0.94 -3.99
N SER A 143 -20.17 2.07 -4.42
CA SER A 143 -20.33 2.39 -5.85
C SER A 143 -19.06 2.95 -6.53
N ASN A 144 -18.22 3.66 -5.79
CA ASN A 144 -17.11 4.46 -6.35
C ASN A 144 -15.75 4.00 -5.82
N VAL A 145 -15.65 2.73 -5.45
CA VAL A 145 -14.39 2.08 -5.06
C VAL A 145 -14.22 0.79 -5.84
N GLU A 146 -12.97 0.44 -6.05
CA GLU A 146 -12.57 -0.83 -6.64
C GLU A 146 -11.63 -1.52 -5.65
N ILE A 147 -12.09 -2.63 -5.04
CA ILE A 147 -11.22 -3.46 -4.21
C ILE A 147 -10.38 -4.31 -5.15
N THR A 148 -9.12 -3.91 -5.34
CA THR A 148 -8.20 -4.58 -6.26
C THR A 148 -7.29 -5.59 -5.57
N GLY A 149 -7.33 -5.70 -4.24
CA GLY A 149 -6.47 -6.65 -3.56
C GLY A 149 -6.44 -6.53 -2.05
N LEU A 150 -5.40 -7.14 -1.48
CA LEU A 150 -5.13 -7.16 -0.06
C LEU A 150 -3.78 -6.55 0.27
N MET A 151 -3.66 -5.97 1.46
CA MET A 151 -2.41 -5.50 2.03
C MET A 151 -2.22 -6.08 3.43
N GLY A 152 -0.99 -6.46 3.75
CA GLY A 152 -0.60 -6.87 5.10
C GLY A 152 0.83 -6.51 5.45
N MET A 153 1.11 -6.51 6.74
CA MET A 153 2.44 -6.32 7.29
C MET A 153 2.71 -7.42 8.33
N ALA A 154 3.81 -8.14 8.14
CA ALA A 154 4.25 -9.14 9.10
C ALA A 154 4.79 -8.50 10.39
N THR A 155 4.94 -9.31 11.41
CA THR A 155 5.60 -8.94 12.67
C THR A 155 7.03 -8.48 12.38
N PHE A 156 7.45 -7.42 13.04
CA PHE A 156 8.85 -6.97 12.99
C PHE A 156 9.71 -7.89 13.88
N THR A 157 10.34 -8.89 13.27
CA THR A 157 11.13 -9.93 13.93
C THR A 157 12.23 -10.47 13.03
N ASP A 158 13.28 -11.01 13.63
CA ASP A 158 14.33 -11.76 12.91
C ASP A 158 13.92 -13.21 12.58
N ASP A 159 12.81 -13.70 13.12
CA ASP A 159 12.26 -15.03 12.82
C ASP A 159 11.63 -15.05 11.42
N LYS A 160 12.43 -15.42 10.43
CA LYS A 160 12.02 -15.49 9.01
C LYS A 160 10.88 -16.49 8.78
N GLU A 161 10.83 -17.56 9.55
CA GLU A 161 9.77 -18.56 9.43
C GLU A 161 8.43 -18.01 9.93
N GLN A 162 8.44 -17.21 11.01
CA GLN A 162 7.25 -16.49 11.45
C GLN A 162 6.76 -15.53 10.38
N VAL A 163 7.65 -14.69 9.82
CA VAL A 163 7.33 -13.75 8.76
C VAL A 163 6.69 -14.46 7.56
N LYS A 164 7.27 -15.57 7.10
CA LYS A 164 6.69 -16.37 6.00
C LYS A 164 5.32 -16.94 6.35
N ARG A 165 5.14 -17.50 7.55
CA ARG A 165 3.83 -18.00 7.99
C ARG A 165 2.76 -16.92 7.96
N GLU A 166 3.08 -15.71 8.39
CA GLU A 166 2.16 -14.57 8.39
C GLU A 166 1.84 -14.12 6.96
N PHE A 167 2.81 -14.03 6.05
CA PHE A 167 2.56 -13.74 4.63
C PHE A 167 1.68 -14.81 3.96
N LEU A 168 1.88 -16.08 4.28
CA LEU A 168 1.06 -17.16 3.75
C LEU A 168 -0.40 -17.11 4.25
N ILE A 169 -0.66 -16.51 5.42
CA ILE A 169 -2.05 -16.25 5.87
C ILE A 169 -2.72 -15.27 4.90
N LEU A 170 -2.05 -14.17 4.56
CA LEU A 170 -2.59 -13.19 3.62
C LEU A 170 -2.78 -13.77 2.22
N LYS A 171 -1.79 -14.56 1.75
CA LYS A 171 -1.87 -15.23 0.44
C LYS A 171 -3.07 -16.18 0.35
N ARG A 172 -3.30 -16.97 1.36
CA ARG A 172 -4.47 -17.89 1.39
C ARG A 172 -5.79 -17.13 1.32
N LEU A 173 -5.91 -16.03 2.07
CA LEU A 173 -7.09 -15.18 2.00
C LEU A 173 -7.26 -14.55 0.62
N PHE A 174 -6.16 -14.08 0.03
CA PHE A 174 -6.16 -13.52 -1.32
C PHE A 174 -6.67 -14.55 -2.34
N ASP A 175 -6.16 -15.79 -2.31
CA ASP A 175 -6.59 -16.85 -3.23
C ASP A 175 -8.06 -17.20 -3.05
N GLU A 176 -8.54 -17.25 -1.81
CA GLU A 176 -9.96 -17.52 -1.52
C GLU A 176 -10.86 -16.42 -2.08
N LEU A 177 -10.54 -15.16 -1.83
CA LEU A 177 -11.33 -14.04 -2.32
C LEU A 177 -11.25 -13.88 -3.85
N ASN A 178 -10.11 -14.18 -4.43
CA ASN A 178 -9.88 -14.12 -5.87
C ASN A 178 -10.75 -15.12 -6.66
N GLN A 179 -11.22 -16.18 -6.03
CA GLN A 179 -12.20 -17.11 -6.63
C GLN A 179 -13.61 -16.50 -6.75
N LEU A 180 -13.94 -15.54 -5.89
CA LEU A 180 -15.24 -14.87 -5.90
C LEU A 180 -15.27 -13.69 -6.88
N LYS A 181 -14.21 -12.92 -6.94
CA LYS A 181 -14.01 -11.81 -7.86
C LYS A 181 -12.51 -11.54 -8.00
N THR A 182 -12.06 -11.31 -9.23
CA THR A 182 -10.64 -11.11 -9.54
C THR A 182 -10.01 -10.03 -8.69
N LEU A 183 -8.91 -10.37 -8.05
CA LEU A 183 -8.01 -9.48 -7.33
C LEU A 183 -6.67 -9.43 -8.06
N GLU A 184 -6.08 -8.24 -8.15
CA GLU A 184 -4.86 -7.97 -8.91
C GLU A 184 -3.63 -7.81 -8.03
N THR A 185 -3.83 -7.31 -6.77
CA THR A 185 -2.72 -6.83 -5.95
C THR A 185 -2.65 -7.56 -4.61
N LEU A 186 -1.54 -8.26 -4.39
CA LEU A 186 -1.14 -8.79 -3.09
C LEU A 186 0.06 -7.98 -2.58
N SER A 187 -0.25 -6.94 -1.77
CA SER A 187 0.74 -6.00 -1.25
C SER A 187 1.25 -6.43 0.11
N MET A 188 2.45 -6.98 0.15
CA MET A 188 3.16 -7.34 1.39
C MET A 188 4.67 -7.30 1.15
N GLY A 189 5.43 -7.14 2.23
CA GLY A 189 6.87 -6.97 2.16
C GLY A 189 7.33 -5.50 2.12
N MET A 190 8.33 -5.23 2.94
CA MET A 190 9.00 -3.93 3.09
C MET A 190 10.51 -4.09 2.91
N SER A 191 11.30 -3.04 3.21
CA SER A 191 12.76 -3.03 2.98
C SER A 191 13.50 -4.25 3.56
N ASP A 192 13.03 -4.80 4.68
CA ASP A 192 13.74 -5.85 5.40
C ASP A 192 13.22 -7.27 5.07
N ASP A 193 12.00 -7.38 4.55
CA ASP A 193 11.30 -8.67 4.39
C ASP A 193 10.68 -8.90 2.99
N PHE A 194 10.83 -7.94 2.03
CA PHE A 194 10.25 -8.09 0.70
C PHE A 194 10.73 -9.35 -0.06
N PRO A 195 11.97 -9.87 0.10
CA PRO A 195 12.34 -11.11 -0.56
C PRO A 195 11.49 -12.29 -0.07
N ALA A 196 11.24 -12.39 1.24
CA ALA A 196 10.36 -13.41 1.81
C ALA A 196 8.90 -13.24 1.37
N ALA A 197 8.44 -11.99 1.20
CA ALA A 197 7.10 -11.72 0.67
C ALA A 197 6.96 -12.20 -0.79
N ILE A 198 7.96 -11.96 -1.62
CA ILE A 198 8.00 -12.44 -3.02
C ILE A 198 7.98 -13.98 -3.08
N GLU A 199 8.73 -14.67 -2.21
CA GLU A 199 8.67 -16.13 -2.08
C GLU A 199 7.26 -16.63 -1.67
N CYS A 200 6.43 -15.77 -1.07
CA CYS A 200 5.03 -16.03 -0.73
C CYS A 200 4.05 -15.42 -1.75
N ASP A 201 4.46 -15.23 -3.00
CA ASP A 201 3.69 -14.71 -4.13
C ASP A 201 3.21 -13.26 -4.01
N ALA A 202 3.89 -12.40 -3.21
CA ALA A 202 3.65 -10.97 -3.27
C ALA A 202 3.92 -10.43 -4.68
N ASN A 203 3.00 -9.66 -5.23
CA ASN A 203 3.17 -8.96 -6.50
C ASN A 203 3.24 -7.44 -6.36
N SER A 204 3.22 -6.93 -5.12
CA SER A 204 3.48 -5.53 -4.79
C SER A 204 4.25 -5.43 -3.49
N VAL A 205 5.38 -4.72 -3.51
CA VAL A 205 6.26 -4.50 -2.35
C VAL A 205 6.44 -3.02 -2.06
N ARG A 206 6.61 -2.65 -0.78
CA ARG A 206 6.69 -1.27 -0.33
C ARG A 206 8.06 -0.99 0.27
N VAL A 207 8.97 -0.43 -0.51
CA VAL A 207 10.37 -0.24 -0.12
C VAL A 207 10.68 1.25 0.05
N GLY A 208 11.19 1.62 1.22
CA GLY A 208 11.53 3.01 1.56
C GLY A 208 13.00 3.16 1.94
N SER A 209 13.38 2.75 3.14
CA SER A 209 14.74 2.96 3.69
C SER A 209 15.85 2.35 2.84
N ALA A 210 15.59 1.27 2.12
CA ALA A 210 16.55 0.67 1.20
C ALA A 210 16.78 1.51 -0.07
N ILE A 211 15.85 2.41 -0.44
CA ILE A 211 15.98 3.33 -1.57
C ILE A 211 16.50 4.68 -1.10
N PHE A 212 15.78 5.33 -0.19
CA PHE A 212 16.02 6.72 0.20
C PHE A 212 17.01 6.87 1.37
N GLY A 213 17.42 5.77 1.98
CA GLY A 213 18.29 5.78 3.17
C GLY A 213 17.48 5.78 4.49
N ARG A 214 18.21 5.65 5.61
CA ARG A 214 17.61 5.73 6.95
C ARG A 214 17.17 7.16 7.23
N ARG A 215 16.10 7.28 7.99
CA ARG A 215 15.51 8.57 8.37
C ARG A 215 16.49 9.38 9.21
N ASP A 216 16.63 10.65 8.87
CA ASP A 216 17.26 11.62 9.77
C ASP A 216 16.17 12.20 10.69
N TYR A 217 16.19 11.79 11.96
CA TYR A 217 15.27 12.29 12.99
C TYR A 217 15.79 13.55 13.69
N SER A 218 16.86 14.14 13.19
CA SER A 218 17.52 15.30 13.80
C SER A 218 16.98 16.66 13.34
N LYS A 219 15.87 16.67 12.59
CA LYS A 219 15.19 17.92 12.15
C LYS A 219 13.79 18.03 12.71
#